data_5a9c1efd69ace0ab500a460a58f58225
#
_entry.id   5a9c1efd69ace0ab500a460a58f58225
#
_cell.length_a   1.000
_cell.length_b   1.000
_cell.length_c   1.000
_cell.angle_alpha   90.00
_cell.angle_beta   90.00
_cell.angle_gamma   90.00
#
_symmetry.space_group_name_H-M   'P 1'
#
loop_
_entity.id
_entity.type
_entity.pdbx_description
1 polymer ?
#
loop_
_entity_poly.entity_id
_entity_poly.type
_entity_poly.pdbx_seq_one_letter_code
_entity_poly.pdbx_strand_id
1 'polypeptide(L)'
;MDPKNTQSEQPPRAGRSEPFPSGQLTFLSPKPLPTGLPRVDHGHAVGEVNDGYLDFGAGTPPVFGWQMALGGPFFCFLLGAFFFPFVVFLGGFAFGNGWEDALWGWRVTFDYAFWIAVWGCSFFLLLGLGISYRDHLKLESIIPTRFNRQRREVCFVPEGQKEPIFVPWEELVAWITEAQGVTEYGVQRQYGFGIGFYHPETGEKYTLEFETYGQPQAISNWEAVRAYMEYEVHTLKEIQDPLELQGPDDPPWEGVHVFRNARKRLHEEYREGKRGVLYLTGWYLYHLMTFWTLPNRLVEWEVRKIKRMSRKTLPKAMAEWSELLPEDQWAKPSKELKRQSGCWNCKRRIRKGQLLGSLPRLVRSLRARPQ
;
A
#
# COMPACT_ATOMS: atom_id res chain seq x y z
N MET A 1 32.10 -7.74 25.68
CA MET A 1 31.73 -8.17 24.31
C MET A 1 32.23 -9.60 24.16
N ASP A 2 31.33 -10.54 24.16
CA ASP A 2 31.65 -11.97 24.18
C ASP A 2 31.70 -12.50 22.72
N PRO A 3 32.83 -13.05 22.24
CA PRO A 3 32.98 -13.41 20.80
C PRO A 3 32.46 -14.82 20.47
N LYS A 4 31.44 -15.34 21.17
CA LYS A 4 30.93 -16.71 21.01
C LYS A 4 29.52 -16.83 20.50
N ASN A 5 29.04 -15.92 19.66
CA ASN A 5 27.74 -16.13 18.97
C ASN A 5 27.91 -16.16 17.45
N THR A 6 28.85 -16.97 16.98
CA THR A 6 28.89 -17.39 15.57
C THR A 6 27.84 -18.48 15.42
N GLN A 7 26.56 -18.11 15.40
CA GLN A 7 25.54 -18.97 14.83
C GLN A 7 25.97 -19.21 13.39
N SER A 8 26.17 -20.48 13.03
CA SER A 8 26.40 -20.91 11.66
C SER A 8 25.25 -20.35 10.81
N GLU A 9 25.49 -19.24 10.12
CA GLU A 9 24.54 -18.64 9.19
C GLU A 9 24.31 -19.60 8.03
N GLN A 10 23.40 -20.52 8.23
CA GLN A 10 22.90 -21.29 7.10
C GLN A 10 22.21 -20.30 6.15
N PRO A 11 22.48 -20.38 4.85
CA PRO A 11 21.88 -19.45 3.88
C PRO A 11 20.35 -19.47 4.01
N PRO A 12 19.69 -18.31 3.86
CA PRO A 12 18.25 -18.21 3.94
C PRO A 12 17.59 -19.13 2.90
N ARG A 13 16.44 -19.71 3.25
CA ARG A 13 15.67 -20.58 2.36
C ARG A 13 14.20 -20.25 2.47
N ALA A 14 13.47 -20.30 1.37
CA ALA A 14 12.03 -20.11 1.36
C ALA A 14 11.31 -21.03 2.36
N GLY A 15 10.46 -20.45 3.21
CA GLY A 15 9.73 -21.14 4.28
C GLY A 15 10.47 -21.26 5.62
N ARG A 16 11.71 -20.80 5.73
CA ARG A 16 12.45 -20.75 7.00
C ARG A 16 12.05 -19.51 7.78
N SER A 17 11.85 -19.67 9.09
CA SER A 17 11.65 -18.56 10.01
C SER A 17 12.80 -18.45 11.00
N GLU A 18 13.27 -17.25 11.25
CA GLU A 18 14.35 -16.94 12.21
C GLU A 18 13.82 -15.96 13.25
N PRO A 19 13.85 -16.32 14.54
CA PRO A 19 13.46 -15.43 15.61
C PRO A 19 14.54 -14.38 15.87
N PHE A 20 14.12 -13.17 16.25
CA PHE A 20 14.99 -12.12 16.80
C PHE A 20 14.33 -11.54 18.08
N PRO A 21 15.02 -10.74 18.90
CA PRO A 21 14.55 -10.35 20.23
C PRO A 21 13.14 -9.74 20.30
N SER A 22 12.72 -9.02 19.27
CA SER A 22 11.40 -8.37 19.21
C SER A 22 10.45 -8.97 18.17
N GLY A 23 10.76 -10.16 17.59
CA GLY A 23 9.89 -10.73 16.56
C GLY A 23 10.50 -11.91 15.81
N GLN A 24 10.11 -12.06 14.54
CA GLN A 24 10.63 -13.09 13.65
C GLN A 24 10.73 -12.61 12.21
N LEU A 25 11.69 -13.17 11.48
CA LEU A 25 11.83 -13.07 10.03
C LEU A 25 11.35 -14.38 9.39
N THR A 26 10.53 -14.31 8.38
CA THR A 26 10.14 -15.48 7.57
C THR A 26 10.58 -15.27 6.14
N PHE A 27 11.45 -16.13 5.63
CA PHE A 27 11.98 -16.04 4.28
C PHE A 27 11.00 -16.61 3.25
N LEU A 28 10.85 -15.91 2.13
CA LEU A 28 10.03 -16.31 0.98
C LEU A 28 10.89 -16.72 -0.23
N SER A 29 12.16 -16.34 -0.22
CA SER A 29 13.18 -16.53 -1.26
C SER A 29 14.54 -16.62 -0.55
N PRO A 30 15.64 -17.14 -1.14
CA PRO A 30 15.86 -17.45 -2.57
C PRO A 30 15.12 -18.70 -3.07
N LYS A 31 15.07 -18.84 -4.40
CA LYS A 31 14.31 -19.87 -5.12
C LYS A 31 12.83 -19.85 -4.73
N PRO A 32 12.11 -18.81 -5.16
CA PRO A 32 10.76 -18.51 -4.68
C PRO A 32 9.78 -19.62 -5.03
N LEU A 33 9.03 -20.08 -4.02
CA LEU A 33 7.99 -21.08 -4.17
C LEU A 33 6.61 -20.44 -4.05
N PRO A 34 5.59 -20.99 -4.71
CA PRO A 34 4.22 -20.52 -4.56
C PRO A 34 3.78 -20.57 -3.09
N THR A 35 3.30 -19.49 -2.53
CA THR A 35 2.88 -19.40 -1.13
C THR A 35 1.47 -19.95 -0.90
N GLY A 36 0.65 -19.93 -1.95
CA GLY A 36 -0.74 -20.38 -1.91
C GLY A 36 -1.73 -19.30 -1.47
N LEU A 37 -1.26 -18.10 -1.15
CA LEU A 37 -2.10 -16.92 -0.92
C LEU A 37 -2.50 -16.26 -2.26
N PRO A 38 -3.50 -15.38 -2.25
CA PRO A 38 -3.85 -14.57 -3.41
C PRO A 38 -2.67 -13.73 -3.87
N ARG A 39 -2.53 -13.53 -5.17
CA ARG A 39 -1.52 -12.69 -5.80
C ARG A 39 -2.07 -11.27 -5.94
N VAL A 40 -2.04 -10.51 -4.84
CA VAL A 40 -2.64 -9.18 -4.77
C VAL A 40 -1.64 -8.18 -4.20
N ASP A 41 -1.43 -7.09 -4.92
CA ASP A 41 -0.64 -5.94 -4.46
C ASP A 41 -1.55 -4.99 -3.65
N HIS A 42 -1.68 -5.27 -2.36
CA HIS A 42 -2.50 -4.47 -1.44
C HIS A 42 -1.93 -3.07 -1.17
N GLY A 43 -0.62 -2.91 -1.33
CA GLY A 43 0.05 -1.63 -1.09
C GLY A 43 0.11 -0.73 -2.32
N HIS A 44 -0.44 -1.18 -3.47
CA HIS A 44 -0.29 -0.49 -4.75
C HIS A 44 1.17 -0.10 -5.05
N ALA A 45 2.12 -0.96 -4.62
CA ALA A 45 3.54 -0.76 -4.80
C ALA A 45 4.01 -1.04 -6.24
N VAL A 46 3.22 -1.79 -7.01
CA VAL A 46 3.48 -2.08 -8.42
C VAL A 46 3.01 -0.93 -9.28
N GLY A 47 3.95 -0.30 -9.99
CA GLY A 47 3.67 0.85 -10.85
C GLY A 47 3.31 0.50 -12.29
N GLU A 48 4.06 -0.40 -12.91
CA GLU A 48 3.88 -0.82 -14.30
C GLU A 48 4.07 -2.34 -14.43
N VAL A 49 3.26 -2.97 -15.26
CA VAL A 49 3.37 -4.38 -15.65
C VAL A 49 3.22 -4.48 -17.15
N ASN A 50 4.18 -5.07 -17.83
CA ASN A 50 4.14 -5.37 -19.25
C ASN A 50 4.75 -6.75 -19.56
N ASP A 51 4.94 -7.08 -20.84
CA ASP A 51 5.45 -8.39 -21.26
C ASP A 51 6.92 -8.65 -20.91
N GLY A 52 7.70 -7.63 -20.66
CA GLY A 52 9.13 -7.74 -20.34
C GLY A 52 9.42 -7.58 -18.86
N TYR A 53 8.82 -6.59 -18.23
CA TYR A 53 9.16 -6.22 -16.86
C TYR A 53 7.95 -5.79 -16.01
N LEU A 54 8.16 -5.83 -14.70
CA LEU A 54 7.31 -5.28 -13.66
C LEU A 54 8.14 -4.28 -12.84
N ASP A 55 7.61 -3.06 -12.64
CA ASP A 55 8.20 -2.03 -11.78
C ASP A 55 7.59 -2.07 -10.40
N PHE A 56 8.43 -2.20 -9.37
CA PHE A 56 8.05 -2.26 -7.96
C PHE A 56 8.65 -1.08 -7.18
N GLY A 57 7.88 -0.51 -6.24
CA GLY A 57 8.31 0.62 -5.43
C GLY A 57 7.92 1.99 -6.01
N ALA A 58 7.29 2.05 -7.18
CA ALA A 58 6.76 3.27 -7.81
C ALA A 58 5.22 3.29 -7.81
N GLY A 59 4.63 2.96 -6.68
CA GLY A 59 3.19 2.85 -6.52
C GLY A 59 2.43 4.17 -6.66
N THR A 60 1.12 4.09 -6.68
CA THR A 60 0.24 5.26 -6.83
C THR A 60 -0.08 5.88 -5.47
N PRO A 61 0.02 7.21 -5.31
CA PRO A 61 -0.32 7.88 -4.06
C PRO A 61 -1.83 7.79 -3.78
N PRO A 62 -2.25 7.61 -2.51
CA PRO A 62 -3.66 7.59 -2.14
C PRO A 62 -4.24 9.01 -2.07
N VAL A 63 -5.52 9.16 -2.42
CA VAL A 63 -6.26 10.45 -2.31
C VAL A 63 -6.31 10.95 -0.87
N PHE A 64 -6.36 10.03 0.10
CA PHE A 64 -6.47 10.36 1.52
C PHE A 64 -5.37 11.32 2.01
N GLY A 65 -4.13 11.17 1.53
CA GLY A 65 -3.03 12.07 1.87
C GLY A 65 -3.36 13.54 1.53
N TRP A 66 -3.87 13.80 0.33
CA TRP A 66 -4.30 15.14 -0.09
C TRP A 66 -5.55 15.64 0.64
N GLN A 67 -6.50 14.74 0.93
CA GLN A 67 -7.67 15.09 1.74
C GLN A 67 -7.26 15.54 3.14
N MET A 68 -6.30 14.88 3.76
CA MET A 68 -5.78 15.26 5.08
C MET A 68 -4.96 16.55 5.03
N ALA A 69 -4.09 16.71 4.02
CA ALA A 69 -3.24 17.90 3.89
C ALA A 69 -4.05 19.20 3.67
N LEU A 70 -5.14 19.11 2.92
CA LEU A 70 -5.99 20.26 2.61
C LEU A 70 -7.19 20.38 3.57
N GLY A 71 -7.94 19.30 3.73
CA GLY A 71 -9.19 19.28 4.49
C GLY A 71 -9.01 19.28 5.99
N GLY A 72 -7.94 18.62 6.50
CA GLY A 72 -7.64 18.55 7.93
C GLY A 72 -7.51 19.95 8.58
N PRO A 73 -6.60 20.82 8.08
CA PRO A 73 -6.46 22.19 8.58
C PRO A 73 -7.76 22.99 8.49
N PHE A 74 -8.49 22.85 7.38
CA PHE A 74 -9.77 23.54 7.20
C PHE A 74 -10.84 23.04 8.19
N PHE A 75 -10.91 21.74 8.44
CA PHE A 75 -11.81 21.17 9.44
C PHE A 75 -11.47 21.69 10.85
N CYS A 76 -10.17 21.72 11.22
CA CYS A 76 -9.72 22.28 12.50
C CYS A 76 -10.07 23.76 12.62
N PHE A 77 -9.99 24.54 11.53
CA PHE A 77 -10.44 25.92 11.49
C PHE A 77 -11.94 26.04 11.82
N LEU A 78 -12.78 25.22 11.17
CA LEU A 78 -14.23 25.25 11.43
C LEU A 78 -14.57 24.86 12.88
N LEU A 79 -13.89 23.86 13.43
CA LEU A 79 -14.04 23.48 14.83
C LEU A 79 -13.63 24.62 15.76
N GLY A 80 -12.45 25.21 15.55
CA GLY A 80 -11.94 26.29 16.38
C GLY A 80 -12.80 27.56 16.29
N ALA A 81 -13.06 28.02 15.07
CA ALA A 81 -13.71 29.30 14.83
C ALA A 81 -15.23 29.32 15.11
N PHE A 82 -15.91 28.17 14.94
CA PHE A 82 -17.36 28.11 15.03
C PHE A 82 -17.88 27.12 16.06
N PHE A 83 -17.37 25.91 16.11
CA PHE A 83 -17.91 24.89 17.02
C PHE A 83 -17.63 25.23 18.48
N PHE A 84 -16.43 25.66 18.83
CA PHE A 84 -16.11 26.05 20.20
C PHE A 84 -16.95 27.25 20.69
N PRO A 85 -17.06 28.39 19.95
CA PRO A 85 -17.96 29.46 20.32
C PRO A 85 -19.42 29.00 20.46
N PHE A 86 -19.88 28.09 19.59
CA PHE A 86 -21.22 27.53 19.67
C PHE A 86 -21.46 26.70 20.93
N VAL A 87 -20.49 25.91 21.36
CA VAL A 87 -20.56 25.15 22.62
C VAL A 87 -20.64 26.13 23.82
N VAL A 88 -19.83 27.20 23.80
CA VAL A 88 -19.88 28.24 24.84
C VAL A 88 -21.23 28.96 24.84
N PHE A 89 -21.80 29.28 23.66
CA PHE A 89 -23.13 29.81 23.53
C PHE A 89 -24.18 28.90 24.16
N LEU A 90 -24.18 27.59 23.86
CA LEU A 90 -25.12 26.65 24.47
C LEU A 90 -24.97 26.57 25.98
N GLY A 91 -23.72 26.58 26.47
CA GLY A 91 -23.43 26.61 27.90
C GLY A 91 -23.97 27.86 28.61
N GLY A 92 -23.73 29.03 28.01
CA GLY A 92 -24.29 30.31 28.52
C GLY A 92 -25.81 30.35 28.53
N PHE A 93 -26.42 29.74 27.50
CA PHE A 93 -27.88 29.63 27.44
C PHE A 93 -28.48 28.68 28.48
N ALA A 94 -27.81 27.51 28.70
CA ALA A 94 -28.33 26.46 29.57
C ALA A 94 -28.05 26.70 31.05
N PHE A 95 -26.90 27.32 31.40
CA PHE A 95 -26.42 27.46 32.77
C PHE A 95 -26.20 28.90 33.22
N GLY A 96 -26.33 29.90 32.30
CA GLY A 96 -26.23 31.33 32.58
C GLY A 96 -27.62 32.00 32.75
N ASN A 97 -27.63 33.32 32.64
CA ASN A 97 -28.88 34.11 32.74
C ASN A 97 -29.68 34.17 31.41
N GLY A 98 -29.48 33.20 30.54
CA GLY A 98 -30.21 33.06 29.29
C GLY A 98 -29.53 33.67 28.08
N TRP A 99 -30.30 34.35 27.24
CA TRP A 99 -29.85 34.76 25.90
C TRP A 99 -28.71 35.79 25.89
N GLU A 100 -28.65 36.68 26.86
CA GLU A 100 -27.60 37.72 26.93
C GLU A 100 -26.24 37.13 27.26
N ASP A 101 -26.19 36.25 28.25
CA ASP A 101 -24.95 35.54 28.62
C ASP A 101 -24.47 34.63 27.48
N ALA A 102 -25.40 33.95 26.79
CA ALA A 102 -25.08 33.13 25.63
C ALA A 102 -24.47 33.97 24.50
N LEU A 103 -25.04 35.11 24.15
CA LEU A 103 -24.50 35.98 23.12
C LEU A 103 -23.17 36.61 23.49
N TRP A 104 -23.02 37.01 24.76
CA TRP A 104 -21.76 37.53 25.26
C TRP A 104 -20.67 36.49 25.18
N GLY A 105 -20.93 35.27 25.69
CA GLY A 105 -20.01 34.15 25.60
C GLY A 105 -19.60 33.82 24.18
N TRP A 106 -20.57 33.79 23.25
CA TRP A 106 -20.29 33.61 21.82
C TRP A 106 -19.33 34.67 21.28
N ARG A 107 -19.63 35.96 21.48
CA ARG A 107 -18.82 37.06 20.93
C ARG A 107 -17.39 37.00 21.44
N VAL A 108 -17.22 36.90 22.76
CA VAL A 108 -15.88 36.87 23.36
C VAL A 108 -15.09 35.68 22.87
N THR A 109 -15.70 34.48 22.85
CA THR A 109 -15.02 33.29 22.41
C THR A 109 -14.72 33.33 20.91
N PHE A 110 -15.63 33.81 20.09
CA PHE A 110 -15.44 33.92 18.65
C PHE A 110 -14.29 34.87 18.29
N ASP A 111 -14.19 36.03 18.90
CA ASP A 111 -13.14 37.02 18.61
C ASP A 111 -11.72 36.43 18.85
N TYR A 112 -11.53 35.70 19.93
CA TYR A 112 -10.23 35.02 20.21
C TYR A 112 -10.04 33.76 19.37
N ALA A 113 -11.04 32.88 19.36
CA ALA A 113 -10.94 31.56 18.70
C ALA A 113 -10.79 31.70 17.19
N PHE A 114 -11.42 32.68 16.56
CA PHE A 114 -11.33 32.92 15.13
C PHE A 114 -9.88 33.16 14.69
N TRP A 115 -9.18 34.08 15.32
CA TRP A 115 -7.81 34.41 14.94
C TRP A 115 -6.84 33.27 15.26
N ILE A 116 -7.01 32.57 16.38
CA ILE A 116 -6.24 31.36 16.71
C ILE A 116 -6.49 30.29 15.64
N ALA A 117 -7.73 30.09 15.23
CA ALA A 117 -8.08 29.11 14.20
C ALA A 117 -7.52 29.50 12.82
N VAL A 118 -7.51 30.80 12.45
CA VAL A 118 -6.90 31.30 11.21
C VAL A 118 -5.40 31.02 11.19
N TRP A 119 -4.68 31.39 12.25
CA TRP A 119 -3.23 31.17 12.34
C TRP A 119 -2.88 29.68 12.39
N GLY A 120 -3.62 28.89 13.17
CA GLY A 120 -3.45 27.44 13.26
C GLY A 120 -3.72 26.76 11.92
N CYS A 121 -4.82 27.09 11.25
CA CYS A 121 -5.13 26.57 9.91
C CYS A 121 -4.03 26.91 8.90
N SER A 122 -3.60 28.17 8.88
CA SER A 122 -2.54 28.62 7.97
C SER A 122 -1.23 27.87 8.21
N PHE A 123 -0.84 27.71 9.47
CA PHE A 123 0.37 26.97 9.85
C PHE A 123 0.31 25.51 9.40
N PHE A 124 -0.78 24.79 9.74
CA PHE A 124 -0.92 23.38 9.37
C PHE A 124 -1.09 23.16 7.86
N LEU A 125 -1.74 24.10 7.16
CA LEU A 125 -1.83 24.07 5.71
C LEU A 125 -0.45 24.22 5.06
N LEU A 126 0.33 25.22 5.49
CA LEU A 126 1.70 25.42 4.98
C LEU A 126 2.61 24.24 5.31
N LEU A 127 2.47 23.68 6.50
CA LEU A 127 3.22 22.48 6.91
C LEU A 127 2.84 21.28 6.02
N GLY A 128 1.55 21.01 5.83
CA GLY A 128 1.05 19.93 4.99
C GLY A 128 1.50 20.07 3.53
N LEU A 129 1.39 21.28 2.97
CA LEU A 129 1.88 21.57 1.62
C LEU A 129 3.41 21.43 1.52
N GLY A 130 4.14 21.86 2.55
CA GLY A 130 5.60 21.72 2.62
C GLY A 130 6.05 20.25 2.65
N ILE A 131 5.36 19.41 3.44
CA ILE A 131 5.60 17.96 3.47
C ILE A 131 5.27 17.33 2.10
N SER A 132 4.10 17.64 1.53
CA SER A 132 3.70 17.15 0.22
C SER A 132 4.66 17.58 -0.89
N TYR A 133 5.17 18.81 -0.84
CA TYR A 133 6.17 19.30 -1.78
C TYR A 133 7.51 18.56 -1.63
N ARG A 134 7.97 18.34 -0.39
CA ARG A 134 9.18 17.56 -0.12
C ARG A 134 9.06 16.12 -0.61
N ASP A 135 7.93 15.48 -0.34
CA ASP A 135 7.69 14.10 -0.78
C ASP A 135 7.59 14.04 -2.31
N HIS A 136 6.99 15.06 -2.92
CA HIS A 136 6.97 15.22 -4.37
C HIS A 136 8.38 15.36 -4.99
N LEU A 137 9.30 16.09 -4.35
CA LEU A 137 10.71 16.17 -4.80
C LEU A 137 11.41 14.80 -4.67
N LYS A 138 11.11 14.03 -3.63
CA LYS A 138 11.65 12.68 -3.48
C LYS A 138 11.15 11.73 -4.57
N LEU A 139 9.88 11.83 -4.98
CA LEU A 139 9.33 11.02 -6.08
C LEU A 139 10.12 11.22 -7.39
N GLU A 140 10.77 12.37 -7.58
CA GLU A 140 11.61 12.65 -8.75
C GLU A 140 12.90 11.82 -8.78
N SER A 141 13.37 11.34 -7.64
CA SER A 141 14.61 10.56 -7.50
C SER A 141 14.36 9.05 -7.36
N ILE A 142 13.12 8.62 -7.25
CA ILE A 142 12.79 7.19 -7.06
C ILE A 142 12.92 6.48 -8.41
N ILE A 143 13.89 5.57 -8.48
CA ILE A 143 14.02 4.60 -9.56
C ILE A 143 13.37 3.29 -9.06
N PRO A 144 12.37 2.77 -9.78
CA PRO A 144 11.71 1.54 -9.34
C PRO A 144 12.67 0.35 -9.40
N THR A 145 12.50 -0.60 -8.51
CA THR A 145 13.10 -1.92 -8.65
C THR A 145 12.38 -2.67 -9.77
N ARG A 146 13.09 -3.04 -10.82
CA ARG A 146 12.52 -3.65 -12.02
C ARG A 146 12.80 -5.14 -12.08
N PHE A 147 11.73 -5.93 -12.20
CA PHE A 147 11.77 -7.38 -12.34
C PHE A 147 11.57 -7.75 -13.81
N ASN A 148 12.59 -8.30 -14.47
CA ASN A 148 12.51 -8.73 -15.87
C ASN A 148 12.32 -10.25 -15.94
N ARG A 149 11.12 -10.68 -16.36
CA ARG A 149 10.76 -12.10 -16.42
C ARG A 149 11.42 -12.83 -17.58
N GLN A 150 11.74 -12.13 -18.68
CA GLN A 150 12.39 -12.75 -19.85
C GLN A 150 13.86 -13.07 -19.55
N ARG A 151 14.56 -12.19 -18.81
CA ARG A 151 15.95 -12.39 -18.37
C ARG A 151 16.06 -13.18 -17.07
N ARG A 152 14.95 -13.28 -16.30
CA ARG A 152 14.91 -13.81 -14.92
C ARG A 152 15.91 -13.09 -14.03
N GLU A 153 15.92 -11.80 -14.12
CA GLU A 153 16.81 -10.90 -13.37
C GLU A 153 16.01 -9.76 -12.75
N VAL A 154 16.59 -9.17 -11.72
CA VAL A 154 16.06 -7.99 -11.02
C VAL A 154 17.08 -6.88 -11.13
N CYS A 155 16.65 -5.71 -11.55
CA CYS A 155 17.46 -4.51 -11.62
C CYS A 155 17.11 -3.58 -10.47
N PHE A 156 18.12 -3.19 -9.72
CA PHE A 156 18.02 -2.30 -8.57
C PHE A 156 19.05 -1.18 -8.67
N VAL A 157 18.64 0.04 -8.34
CA VAL A 157 19.55 1.19 -8.26
C VAL A 157 19.61 1.64 -6.80
N PRO A 158 20.74 1.47 -6.09
CA PRO A 158 20.88 1.89 -4.71
C PRO A 158 20.75 3.41 -4.57
N GLU A 159 20.25 3.87 -3.42
CA GLU A 159 20.14 5.29 -3.13
C GLU A 159 21.51 5.96 -3.18
N GLY A 160 21.61 7.07 -3.92
CA GLY A 160 22.86 7.81 -4.12
C GLY A 160 23.79 7.27 -5.19
N GLN A 161 23.50 6.11 -5.78
CA GLN A 161 24.24 5.55 -6.91
C GLN A 161 23.54 5.82 -8.23
N LYS A 162 24.31 5.84 -9.33
CA LYS A 162 23.80 6.06 -10.69
C LYS A 162 23.80 4.76 -11.51
N GLU A 163 24.58 3.79 -11.09
CA GLU A 163 24.73 2.53 -11.81
C GLU A 163 23.75 1.49 -11.27
N PRO A 164 23.00 0.83 -12.17
CA PRO A 164 22.10 -0.24 -11.80
C PRO A 164 22.86 -1.53 -11.47
N ILE A 165 22.37 -2.27 -10.49
CA ILE A 165 22.86 -3.59 -10.11
C ILE A 165 21.85 -4.62 -10.63
N PHE A 166 22.36 -5.65 -11.30
CA PHE A 166 21.54 -6.75 -11.83
C PHE A 166 21.77 -8.00 -11.00
N VAL A 167 20.69 -8.61 -10.54
CA VAL A 167 20.72 -9.79 -9.68
C VAL A 167 19.83 -10.88 -10.27
N PRO A 168 20.31 -12.14 -10.34
CA PRO A 168 19.47 -13.25 -10.75
C PRO A 168 18.23 -13.38 -9.84
N TRP A 169 17.06 -13.56 -10.43
CA TRP A 169 15.79 -13.70 -9.71
C TRP A 169 15.82 -14.78 -8.62
N GLU A 170 16.49 -15.89 -8.91
CA GLU A 170 16.54 -17.02 -8.00
C GLU A 170 17.52 -16.84 -6.81
N GLU A 171 18.35 -15.80 -6.84
CA GLU A 171 19.29 -15.43 -5.77
C GLU A 171 18.75 -14.31 -4.88
N LEU A 172 17.73 -13.57 -5.35
CA LEU A 172 17.07 -12.53 -4.57
C LEU A 172 16.52 -13.12 -3.28
N VAL A 173 16.83 -12.52 -2.14
CA VAL A 173 16.27 -12.86 -0.83
C VAL A 173 15.04 -12.01 -0.57
N ALA A 174 13.91 -12.65 -0.25
CA ALA A 174 12.71 -11.94 0.18
C ALA A 174 12.29 -12.47 1.55
N TRP A 175 11.82 -11.58 2.41
CA TRP A 175 11.41 -11.94 3.76
C TRP A 175 10.23 -11.09 4.25
N ILE A 176 9.58 -11.60 5.27
CA ILE A 176 8.59 -10.88 6.04
C ILE A 176 9.15 -10.68 7.43
N THR A 177 9.08 -9.46 7.92
CA THR A 177 9.39 -9.09 9.29
C THR A 177 8.09 -9.00 10.08
N GLU A 178 8.00 -9.72 11.20
CA GLU A 178 6.98 -9.52 12.21
C GLU A 178 7.68 -9.04 13.47
N ALA A 179 7.49 -7.76 13.84
CA ALA A 179 8.04 -7.16 15.05
C ALA A 179 6.92 -6.90 16.06
N GLN A 180 7.21 -7.12 17.35
CA GLN A 180 6.29 -6.84 18.44
C GLN A 180 6.93 -5.83 19.38
N GLY A 181 6.19 -4.75 19.65
CA GLY A 181 6.54 -3.75 20.66
C GLY A 181 5.51 -3.76 21.78
N VAL A 182 5.97 -3.64 23.03
CA VAL A 182 5.09 -3.44 24.19
C VAL A 182 5.06 -1.95 24.49
N THR A 183 3.89 -1.35 24.44
CA THR A 183 3.64 0.03 24.83
C THR A 183 2.72 0.05 26.05
N GLU A 184 2.56 1.20 26.69
CA GLU A 184 1.59 1.41 27.77
C GLU A 184 0.13 1.12 27.35
N TYR A 185 -0.17 1.13 26.04
CA TYR A 185 -1.48 0.84 25.47
C TYR A 185 -1.64 -0.63 25.04
N GLY A 186 -0.61 -1.48 25.23
CA GLY A 186 -0.65 -2.90 24.89
C GLY A 186 0.44 -3.35 23.92
N VAL A 187 0.28 -4.55 23.39
CA VAL A 187 1.20 -5.12 22.41
C VAL A 187 0.85 -4.63 21.01
N GLN A 188 1.77 -3.89 20.40
CA GLN A 188 1.68 -3.48 19.00
C GLN A 188 2.51 -4.43 18.15
N ARG A 189 1.93 -4.85 17.01
CA ARG A 189 2.63 -5.65 16.00
C ARG A 189 2.83 -4.82 14.75
N GLN A 190 4.05 -4.84 14.24
CA GLN A 190 4.43 -4.23 12.97
C GLN A 190 4.85 -5.33 12.01
N TYR A 191 4.46 -5.18 10.76
CA TYR A 191 4.78 -6.11 9.70
C TYR A 191 5.50 -5.38 8.60
N GLY A 192 6.55 -5.99 8.07
CA GLY A 192 7.31 -5.48 6.93
C GLY A 192 7.48 -6.56 5.87
N PHE A 193 7.54 -6.13 4.62
CA PHE A 193 7.97 -6.95 3.50
C PHE A 193 9.31 -6.43 3.03
N GLY A 194 10.33 -7.28 2.98
CA GLY A 194 11.67 -6.95 2.55
C GLY A 194 12.13 -7.77 1.37
N ILE A 195 12.88 -7.13 0.49
CA ILE A 195 13.69 -7.80 -0.54
C ILE A 195 15.13 -7.33 -0.44
N GLY A 196 16.07 -8.19 -0.76
CA GLY A 196 17.48 -7.85 -0.69
C GLY A 196 18.38 -8.86 -1.36
N PHE A 197 19.64 -8.48 -1.48
CA PHE A 197 20.69 -9.32 -2.05
C PHE A 197 22.05 -8.87 -1.54
N TYR A 198 23.05 -9.72 -1.73
CA TYR A 198 24.45 -9.39 -1.54
C TYR A 198 25.05 -9.04 -2.90
N HIS A 199 25.72 -7.91 -2.99
CA HIS A 199 26.42 -7.53 -4.21
C HIS A 199 27.52 -8.59 -4.51
N PRO A 200 27.54 -9.19 -5.72
CA PRO A 200 28.42 -10.31 -5.99
C PRO A 200 29.92 -9.96 -5.90
N GLU A 201 30.30 -8.71 -6.17
CA GLU A 201 31.72 -8.28 -6.16
C GLU A 201 32.14 -7.65 -4.84
N THR A 202 31.30 -6.82 -4.22
CA THR A 202 31.64 -6.08 -3.00
C THR A 202 31.22 -6.79 -1.73
N GLY A 203 30.28 -7.75 -1.82
CA GLY A 203 29.68 -8.40 -0.65
C GLY A 203 28.76 -7.49 0.16
N GLU A 204 28.51 -6.26 -0.29
CA GLU A 204 27.61 -5.35 0.39
C GLU A 204 26.16 -5.84 0.33
N LYS A 205 25.44 -5.65 1.43
CA LYS A 205 24.04 -6.02 1.54
C LYS A 205 23.15 -4.85 1.16
N TYR A 206 22.33 -5.03 0.15
CA TYR A 206 21.29 -4.10 -0.25
C TYR A 206 19.92 -4.62 0.17
N THR A 207 19.13 -3.76 0.79
CA THR A 207 17.78 -4.12 1.27
C THR A 207 16.80 -3.02 0.93
N LEU A 208 15.59 -3.43 0.57
CA LEU A 208 14.44 -2.57 0.36
C LEU A 208 13.29 -3.14 1.20
N GLU A 209 12.78 -2.35 2.14
CA GLU A 209 11.74 -2.77 3.06
C GLU A 209 10.51 -1.88 2.93
N PHE A 210 9.32 -2.49 3.01
CA PHE A 210 8.03 -1.83 2.92
C PHE A 210 7.19 -2.21 4.13
N GLU A 211 6.57 -1.23 4.76
CA GLU A 211 5.59 -1.49 5.80
C GLU A 211 4.32 -2.10 5.20
N THR A 212 3.75 -3.05 5.93
CA THR A 212 2.50 -3.72 5.56
C THR A 212 1.57 -3.81 6.77
N TYR A 213 0.26 -3.85 6.53
CA TYR A 213 -0.73 -3.93 7.61
C TYR A 213 -0.84 -5.32 8.24
N GLY A 214 -0.20 -6.34 7.65
CA GLY A 214 -0.25 -7.70 8.17
C GLY A 214 0.55 -8.70 7.36
N GLN A 215 0.90 -9.83 8.00
CA GLN A 215 1.63 -10.91 7.37
C GLN A 215 0.97 -11.47 6.08
N PRO A 216 -0.36 -11.71 6.02
CA PRO A 216 -0.99 -12.19 4.80
C PRO A 216 -0.87 -11.22 3.63
N GLN A 217 -0.92 -9.90 3.89
CA GLN A 217 -0.76 -8.88 2.87
C GLN A 217 0.68 -8.85 2.35
N ALA A 218 1.66 -8.92 3.24
CA ALA A 218 3.08 -9.00 2.86
C ALA A 218 3.35 -10.21 1.94
N ILE A 219 2.78 -11.38 2.27
CA ILE A 219 2.92 -12.57 1.44
C ILE A 219 2.20 -12.40 0.10
N SER A 220 1.01 -11.78 0.07
CA SER A 220 0.25 -11.54 -1.16
C SER A 220 1.00 -10.60 -2.12
N ASN A 221 1.62 -9.53 -1.58
CA ASN A 221 2.46 -8.62 -2.36
C ASN A 221 3.65 -9.36 -3.02
N TRP A 222 4.33 -10.23 -2.24
CA TRP A 222 5.37 -11.07 -2.80
C TRP A 222 4.84 -12.04 -3.85
N GLU A 223 3.70 -12.67 -3.59
CA GLU A 223 3.08 -13.63 -4.52
C GLU A 223 2.69 -12.96 -5.84
N ALA A 224 2.31 -11.68 -5.82
CA ALA A 224 2.05 -10.91 -7.04
C ALA A 224 3.32 -10.78 -7.90
N VAL A 225 4.46 -10.43 -7.31
CA VAL A 225 5.76 -10.34 -8.01
C VAL A 225 6.21 -11.72 -8.49
N ARG A 226 6.11 -12.76 -7.63
CA ARG A 226 6.49 -14.13 -8.00
C ARG A 226 5.66 -14.65 -9.19
N ALA A 227 4.34 -14.44 -9.12
CA ALA A 227 3.44 -14.89 -10.18
C ALA A 227 3.73 -14.22 -11.52
N TYR A 228 4.11 -12.95 -11.50
CA TYR A 228 4.56 -12.24 -12.68
C TYR A 228 5.85 -12.87 -13.25
N MET A 229 6.86 -13.12 -12.41
CA MET A 229 8.16 -13.71 -12.81
C MET A 229 8.03 -15.14 -13.33
N GLU A 230 7.00 -15.86 -12.92
CA GLU A 230 6.70 -17.24 -13.35
C GLU A 230 5.62 -17.31 -14.46
N TYR A 231 5.34 -16.18 -15.15
CA TYR A 231 4.37 -16.09 -16.26
C TYR A 231 2.94 -16.51 -15.88
N GLU A 232 2.55 -16.34 -14.62
CA GLU A 232 1.19 -16.59 -14.16
C GLU A 232 0.31 -15.33 -14.19
N VAL A 233 0.91 -14.15 -14.42
CA VAL A 233 0.30 -12.82 -14.45
C VAL A 233 0.85 -12.04 -15.63
N HIS A 234 -0.02 -11.30 -16.33
CA HIS A 234 0.33 -10.55 -17.54
C HIS A 234 -0.02 -9.07 -17.46
N THR A 235 -0.96 -8.71 -16.60
CA THR A 235 -1.45 -7.34 -16.49
C THR A 235 -1.51 -6.87 -15.05
N LEU A 236 -1.38 -5.55 -14.86
CA LEU A 236 -1.52 -4.93 -13.55
C LEU A 236 -2.90 -5.23 -12.92
N LYS A 237 -3.97 -5.31 -13.72
CA LYS A 237 -5.33 -5.60 -13.23
C LYS A 237 -5.47 -6.97 -12.55
N GLU A 238 -4.61 -7.93 -12.88
CA GLU A 238 -4.66 -9.29 -12.30
C GLU A 238 -4.08 -9.36 -10.87
N ILE A 239 -3.24 -8.40 -10.51
CA ILE A 239 -2.56 -8.37 -9.21
C ILE A 239 -2.94 -7.18 -8.34
N GLN A 240 -3.52 -6.15 -8.91
CA GLN A 240 -3.90 -4.96 -8.15
C GLN A 240 -5.14 -5.27 -7.31
N ASP A 241 -5.10 -4.84 -6.03
CA ASP A 241 -6.29 -4.83 -5.19
C ASP A 241 -7.30 -3.87 -5.82
N PRO A 242 -8.48 -4.37 -6.26
CA PRO A 242 -9.43 -3.50 -6.90
C PRO A 242 -9.89 -2.43 -5.91
N LEU A 243 -9.72 -1.17 -6.27
CA LEU A 243 -10.30 -0.08 -5.51
C LEU A 243 -11.82 -0.30 -5.43
N GLU A 244 -12.39 -0.24 -4.24
CA GLU A 244 -13.80 -0.58 -3.96
C GLU A 244 -14.80 0.11 -4.91
N LEU A 245 -14.40 1.25 -5.47
CA LEU A 245 -15.20 2.10 -6.33
C LEU A 245 -14.67 2.20 -7.77
N GLN A 246 -13.80 1.29 -8.16
CA GLN A 246 -13.23 1.24 -9.50
C GLN A 246 -14.16 0.47 -10.45
N GLY A 247 -14.48 1.09 -11.58
CA GLY A 247 -15.17 0.41 -12.67
C GLY A 247 -14.22 -0.48 -13.50
N PRO A 248 -14.75 -1.38 -14.34
CA PRO A 248 -13.92 -2.33 -15.11
C PRO A 248 -12.95 -1.66 -16.08
N ASP A 249 -13.30 -0.48 -16.62
CA ASP A 249 -12.50 0.27 -17.58
C ASP A 249 -11.76 1.46 -16.96
N ASP A 250 -11.92 1.68 -15.66
CA ASP A 250 -11.29 2.78 -14.96
C ASP A 250 -9.79 2.54 -14.77
N PRO A 251 -8.99 3.63 -14.75
CA PRO A 251 -7.57 3.54 -14.45
C PRO A 251 -7.29 2.95 -13.06
N PRO A 252 -6.15 2.25 -12.87
CA PRO A 252 -5.79 1.58 -11.62
C PRO A 252 -5.21 2.53 -10.56
N TRP A 253 -5.73 3.72 -10.41
CA TRP A 253 -5.35 4.70 -9.38
C TRP A 253 -6.57 5.51 -8.91
N GLU A 254 -6.47 6.14 -7.76
CA GLU A 254 -7.54 6.93 -7.16
C GLU A 254 -7.67 8.32 -7.84
N GLY A 255 -8.33 8.37 -9.00
CA GLY A 255 -8.60 9.62 -9.73
C GLY A 255 -10.01 10.16 -9.54
N VAL A 256 -10.38 11.14 -10.38
CA VAL A 256 -11.73 11.76 -10.38
C VAL A 256 -12.83 10.72 -10.70
N HIS A 257 -12.50 9.65 -11.41
CA HIS A 257 -13.44 8.55 -11.69
C HIS A 257 -13.91 7.87 -10.39
N VAL A 258 -13.02 7.61 -9.42
CA VAL A 258 -13.38 7.03 -8.11
C VAL A 258 -14.40 7.92 -7.39
N PHE A 259 -14.18 9.25 -7.37
CA PHE A 259 -15.14 10.19 -6.80
C PHE A 259 -16.51 10.13 -7.50
N ARG A 260 -16.53 10.07 -8.85
CA ARG A 260 -17.78 9.97 -9.61
C ARG A 260 -18.53 8.67 -9.32
N ASN A 261 -17.81 7.55 -9.24
CA ASN A 261 -18.38 6.25 -8.93
C ASN A 261 -18.91 6.22 -7.49
N ALA A 262 -18.16 6.79 -6.52
CA ALA A 262 -18.63 6.95 -5.14
C ALA A 262 -19.94 7.73 -5.06
N ARG A 263 -20.02 8.85 -5.79
CA ARG A 263 -21.24 9.66 -5.82
C ARG A 263 -22.40 8.94 -6.48
N LYS A 264 -22.15 8.21 -7.58
CA LYS A 264 -23.17 7.40 -8.25
C LYS A 264 -23.73 6.34 -7.31
N ARG A 265 -22.86 5.55 -6.68
CA ARG A 265 -23.22 4.53 -5.70
C ARG A 265 -24.01 5.11 -4.51
N LEU A 266 -23.59 6.26 -3.98
CA LEU A 266 -24.29 6.94 -2.90
C LEU A 266 -25.75 7.25 -3.28
N HIS A 267 -26.00 7.76 -4.49
CA HIS A 267 -27.35 8.06 -4.97
C HIS A 267 -28.17 6.80 -5.24
N GLU A 268 -27.55 5.71 -5.69
CA GLU A 268 -28.19 4.42 -5.87
C GLU A 268 -28.62 3.85 -4.51
N GLU A 269 -27.72 3.81 -3.52
CA GLU A 269 -27.99 3.35 -2.16
C GLU A 269 -29.09 4.20 -1.46
N TYR A 270 -29.11 5.52 -1.72
CA TYR A 270 -30.15 6.40 -1.21
C TYR A 270 -31.53 6.08 -1.84
N ARG A 271 -31.58 5.90 -3.17
CA ARG A 271 -32.85 5.54 -3.88
C ARG A 271 -33.38 4.16 -3.45
N GLU A 272 -32.48 3.24 -3.17
CA GLU A 272 -32.83 1.89 -2.69
C GLU A 272 -33.18 1.86 -1.18
N GLY A 273 -33.14 3.01 -0.49
CA GLY A 273 -33.44 3.11 0.94
C GLY A 273 -32.35 2.49 1.86
N LYS A 274 -31.20 2.12 1.33
CA LYS A 274 -30.08 1.56 2.11
C LYS A 274 -29.36 2.62 2.96
N ARG A 275 -29.40 3.87 2.52
CA ARG A 275 -28.81 5.03 3.21
C ARG A 275 -29.82 6.14 3.39
N GLY A 276 -29.80 6.78 4.57
CA GLY A 276 -30.71 7.89 4.89
C GLY A 276 -30.15 9.25 4.43
N VAL A 277 -31.01 10.28 4.51
CA VAL A 277 -30.67 11.68 4.16
C VAL A 277 -29.47 12.19 4.95
N LEU A 278 -29.34 11.84 6.24
CA LEU A 278 -28.21 12.27 7.07
C LEU A 278 -26.87 11.76 6.54
N TYR A 279 -26.83 10.52 6.06
CA TYR A 279 -25.63 9.97 5.46
C TYR A 279 -25.28 10.69 4.14
N LEU A 280 -26.29 10.92 3.29
CA LEU A 280 -26.15 11.67 2.05
C LEU A 280 -25.58 13.07 2.32
N THR A 281 -26.19 13.81 3.24
CA THR A 281 -25.75 15.17 3.62
C THR A 281 -24.33 15.14 4.19
N GLY A 282 -24.04 14.20 5.10
CA GLY A 282 -22.70 14.03 5.68
C GLY A 282 -21.63 13.76 4.63
N TRP A 283 -21.94 12.93 3.62
CA TRP A 283 -21.03 12.66 2.51
C TRP A 283 -20.71 13.93 1.70
N TYR A 284 -21.74 14.73 1.38
CA TYR A 284 -21.54 15.99 0.67
C TYR A 284 -20.76 17.03 1.49
N LEU A 285 -21.06 17.15 2.80
CA LEU A 285 -20.32 18.03 3.70
C LEU A 285 -18.85 17.62 3.81
N TYR A 286 -18.57 16.32 3.96
CA TYR A 286 -17.20 15.80 3.99
C TYR A 286 -16.42 16.18 2.73
N HIS A 287 -17.01 15.95 1.54
CA HIS A 287 -16.33 16.27 0.30
C HIS A 287 -16.21 17.77 0.05
N LEU A 288 -17.15 18.57 0.52
CA LEU A 288 -17.03 20.03 0.47
C LEU A 288 -15.86 20.50 1.34
N MET A 289 -15.75 19.98 2.57
CA MET A 289 -14.65 20.30 3.49
C MET A 289 -13.28 19.81 3.00
N THR A 290 -13.24 18.74 2.24
CA THR A 290 -12.01 18.22 1.62
C THR A 290 -11.77 18.73 0.20
N PHE A 291 -12.37 19.88 -0.16
CA PHE A 291 -12.21 20.55 -1.47
C PHE A 291 -12.67 19.73 -2.68
N TRP A 292 -13.73 18.95 -2.49
CA TRP A 292 -14.43 18.24 -3.57
C TRP A 292 -13.52 17.27 -4.34
N THR A 293 -13.34 17.50 -5.64
CA THR A 293 -12.48 16.66 -6.51
C THR A 293 -11.03 17.11 -6.56
N LEU A 294 -10.64 18.16 -5.84
CA LEU A 294 -9.27 18.67 -5.90
C LEU A 294 -8.23 17.63 -5.47
N PRO A 295 -8.40 16.87 -4.36
CA PRO A 295 -7.48 15.81 -3.98
C PRO A 295 -7.32 14.75 -5.07
N ASN A 296 -8.41 14.32 -5.70
CA ASN A 296 -8.37 13.34 -6.80
C ASN A 296 -7.62 13.86 -8.03
N ARG A 297 -7.77 15.16 -8.36
CA ARG A 297 -7.01 15.78 -9.48
C ARG A 297 -5.52 15.90 -9.18
N LEU A 298 -5.17 16.15 -7.92
CA LEU A 298 -3.78 16.19 -7.49
C LEU A 298 -3.13 14.81 -7.61
N VAL A 299 -3.82 13.75 -7.18
CA VAL A 299 -3.36 12.37 -7.40
C VAL A 299 -3.19 12.05 -8.89
N GLU A 300 -4.15 12.40 -9.74
CA GLU A 300 -3.99 12.21 -11.21
C GLU A 300 -2.78 12.96 -11.77
N TRP A 301 -2.50 14.15 -11.25
CA TRP A 301 -1.34 14.92 -11.64
C TRP A 301 -0.04 14.25 -11.18
N GLU A 302 0.02 13.77 -9.94
CA GLU A 302 1.18 13.03 -9.40
C GLU A 302 1.44 11.73 -10.19
N VAL A 303 0.41 10.92 -10.42
CA VAL A 303 0.54 9.69 -11.22
C VAL A 303 1.06 9.98 -12.62
N ARG A 304 0.54 11.02 -13.28
CA ARG A 304 1.05 11.44 -14.60
C ARG A 304 2.50 11.88 -14.54
N LYS A 305 2.91 12.53 -13.45
CA LYS A 305 4.29 12.95 -13.25
C LYS A 305 5.19 11.75 -12.99
N ILE A 306 4.84 10.86 -12.07
CA ILE A 306 5.59 9.61 -11.80
C ILE A 306 5.82 8.83 -13.09
N LYS A 307 4.78 8.62 -13.92
CA LYS A 307 4.90 7.92 -15.21
C LYS A 307 5.81 8.63 -16.23
N ARG A 308 5.85 9.96 -16.23
CA ARG A 308 6.77 10.70 -17.11
C ARG A 308 8.22 10.58 -16.64
N MET A 309 8.42 10.60 -15.34
CA MET A 309 9.75 10.62 -14.74
C MET A 309 10.38 9.24 -14.74
N SER A 310 9.64 8.19 -14.44
CA SER A 310 10.11 6.81 -14.56
C SER A 310 10.67 6.47 -15.94
N ARG A 311 10.20 7.18 -17.00
CA ARG A 311 10.73 7.03 -18.35
C ARG A 311 11.96 7.89 -18.66
N LYS A 312 12.14 9.02 -17.95
CA LYS A 312 13.23 9.99 -18.24
C LYS A 312 14.46 9.81 -17.37
N THR A 313 14.28 9.31 -16.14
CA THR A 313 15.34 9.20 -15.14
C THR A 313 15.98 7.82 -15.08
N LEU A 314 15.50 6.87 -15.87
CA LEU A 314 16.09 5.53 -15.92
C LEU A 314 17.55 5.59 -16.42
N PRO A 315 18.50 4.94 -15.74
CA PRO A 315 19.84 4.74 -16.25
C PRO A 315 19.80 4.06 -17.62
N LYS A 316 20.68 4.49 -18.54
CA LYS A 316 20.72 3.93 -19.89
C LYS A 316 20.84 2.39 -19.88
N ALA A 317 21.72 1.86 -19.03
CA ALA A 317 21.91 0.43 -18.88
C ALA A 317 20.63 -0.30 -18.48
N MET A 318 19.81 0.30 -17.58
CA MET A 318 18.52 -0.25 -17.18
C MET A 318 17.49 -0.17 -18.32
N ALA A 319 17.50 0.90 -19.11
CA ALA A 319 16.60 1.05 -20.25
C ALA A 319 16.90 0.02 -21.35
N GLU A 320 18.16 -0.14 -21.75
CA GLU A 320 18.63 -1.12 -22.74
C GLU A 320 18.36 -2.55 -22.26
N TRP A 321 18.62 -2.84 -20.97
CA TRP A 321 18.32 -4.14 -20.37
C TRP A 321 16.83 -4.46 -20.33
N SER A 322 15.98 -3.45 -20.35
CA SER A 322 14.51 -3.61 -20.32
C SER A 322 13.89 -3.87 -21.69
N GLU A 323 14.66 -3.81 -22.76
CA GLU A 323 14.17 -4.16 -24.09
C GLU A 323 13.71 -5.61 -24.17
N LEU A 324 12.62 -5.82 -24.93
CA LEU A 324 12.04 -7.15 -25.12
C LEU A 324 13.01 -8.06 -25.87
N LEU A 325 13.15 -9.28 -25.37
CA LEU A 325 13.92 -10.33 -25.99
C LEU A 325 13.04 -11.22 -26.88
N PRO A 326 13.60 -11.74 -28.00
CA PRO A 326 12.97 -12.84 -28.72
C PRO A 326 12.77 -14.06 -27.84
N GLU A 327 11.74 -14.86 -28.05
CA GLU A 327 11.37 -16.00 -27.18
C GLU A 327 12.48 -17.07 -27.05
N ASP A 328 13.29 -17.24 -28.08
CA ASP A 328 14.44 -18.17 -28.10
C ASP A 328 15.55 -17.76 -27.12
N GLN A 329 15.63 -16.47 -26.75
CA GLN A 329 16.61 -15.93 -25.81
C GLN A 329 16.09 -15.83 -24.36
N TRP A 330 14.85 -16.23 -24.10
CA TRP A 330 14.30 -16.16 -22.75
C TRP A 330 15.00 -17.11 -21.78
N ALA A 331 15.41 -16.59 -20.65
CA ALA A 331 16.03 -17.36 -19.60
C ALA A 331 15.02 -18.37 -18.99
N LYS A 332 15.51 -19.58 -18.71
CA LYS A 332 14.68 -20.67 -18.17
C LYS A 332 14.93 -20.84 -16.67
N PRO A 333 13.89 -21.19 -15.88
CA PRO A 333 14.06 -21.52 -14.47
C PRO A 333 15.10 -22.62 -14.27
N SER A 334 15.87 -22.53 -13.18
CA SER A 334 16.87 -23.54 -12.85
C SER A 334 16.23 -24.92 -12.62
N LYS A 335 17.03 -25.99 -12.82
CA LYS A 335 16.57 -27.37 -12.57
C LYS A 335 16.11 -27.54 -11.11
N GLU A 336 16.78 -26.87 -10.19
CA GLU A 336 16.48 -26.95 -8.75
C GLU A 336 15.14 -26.27 -8.43
N LEU A 337 14.86 -25.05 -8.95
CA LEU A 337 13.58 -24.38 -8.77
C LEU A 337 12.42 -25.21 -9.36
N LYS A 338 12.61 -25.79 -10.56
CA LYS A 338 11.61 -26.69 -11.17
C LYS A 338 11.32 -27.89 -10.30
N ARG A 339 12.37 -28.54 -9.73
CA ARG A 339 12.23 -29.68 -8.83
C ARG A 339 11.45 -29.31 -7.56
N GLN A 340 11.78 -28.19 -6.93
CA GLN A 340 11.13 -27.72 -5.70
C GLN A 340 9.66 -27.33 -5.97
N SER A 341 9.38 -26.61 -7.03
CA SER A 341 8.02 -26.22 -7.43
C SER A 341 7.16 -27.43 -7.79
N GLY A 342 7.70 -28.42 -8.49
CA GLY A 342 7.02 -29.68 -8.80
C GLY A 342 6.63 -30.46 -7.54
N CYS A 343 7.56 -30.60 -6.60
CA CYS A 343 7.32 -31.27 -5.32
C CYS A 343 6.25 -30.52 -4.48
N TRP A 344 6.29 -29.17 -4.47
CA TRP A 344 5.33 -28.34 -3.76
C TRP A 344 3.90 -28.46 -4.34
N ASN A 345 3.76 -28.41 -5.67
CA ASN A 345 2.49 -28.58 -6.35
C ASN A 345 1.89 -29.97 -6.11
N CYS A 346 2.72 -31.01 -6.05
CA CYS A 346 2.29 -32.36 -5.71
C CYS A 346 1.74 -32.43 -4.27
N LYS A 347 2.47 -31.88 -3.28
CA LYS A 347 2.03 -31.83 -1.87
C LYS A 347 0.73 -31.04 -1.70
N ARG A 348 0.55 -29.94 -2.43
CA ARG A 348 -0.67 -29.13 -2.39
C ARG A 348 -1.88 -29.86 -2.98
N ARG A 349 -1.69 -30.61 -4.08
CA ARG A 349 -2.76 -31.44 -4.64
C ARG A 349 -3.21 -32.53 -3.67
N ILE A 350 -2.27 -33.18 -2.98
CA ILE A 350 -2.56 -34.20 -1.97
C ILE A 350 -3.34 -33.58 -0.80
N ARG A 351 -2.91 -32.43 -0.25
CA ARG A 351 -3.63 -31.73 0.83
C ARG A 351 -5.04 -31.27 0.42
N LYS A 352 -5.20 -30.73 -0.80
CA LYS A 352 -6.54 -30.37 -1.31
C LYS A 352 -7.41 -31.62 -1.51
N GLY A 353 -6.86 -32.73 -1.99
CA GLY A 353 -7.56 -33.99 -2.11
C GLY A 353 -7.99 -34.56 -0.76
N GLN A 354 -7.13 -34.47 0.26
CA GLN A 354 -7.46 -34.87 1.63
C GLN A 354 -8.50 -33.96 2.28
N LEU A 355 -8.43 -32.63 2.08
CA LEU A 355 -9.45 -31.66 2.55
C LEU A 355 -10.81 -31.85 1.84
N LEU A 356 -10.81 -32.18 0.54
CA LEU A 356 -12.04 -32.49 -0.20
C LEU A 356 -12.58 -33.87 0.16
N GLY A 357 -11.72 -34.81 0.53
CA GLY A 357 -12.13 -36.15 1.04
C GLY A 357 -12.66 -36.14 2.49
N SER A 358 -12.32 -35.13 3.28
CA SER A 358 -12.80 -34.96 4.66
C SER A 358 -14.06 -34.09 4.80
N LEU A 359 -14.63 -33.55 3.70
CA LEU A 359 -15.82 -32.72 3.66
C LEU A 359 -17.15 -33.42 3.21
N PRO A 360 -17.45 -34.66 3.56
CA PRO A 360 -18.71 -35.23 3.10
C PRO A 360 -19.77 -35.45 4.18
N ARG A 361 -19.74 -34.82 5.36
CA ARG A 361 -20.86 -34.99 6.31
C ARG A 361 -21.48 -33.70 6.88
N LEU A 362 -20.77 -32.57 6.90
CA LEU A 362 -21.31 -31.34 7.49
C LEU A 362 -22.16 -30.47 6.51
N VAL A 363 -21.94 -30.55 5.22
CA VAL A 363 -22.69 -29.74 4.23
C VAL A 363 -24.03 -30.33 3.88
N ARG A 364 -24.27 -31.65 4.12
CA ARG A 364 -25.58 -32.27 3.92
C ARG A 364 -26.60 -31.96 5.01
N SER A 365 -26.14 -31.59 6.22
CA SER A 365 -27.08 -31.28 7.33
C SER A 365 -27.63 -29.85 7.31
N LEU A 366 -27.03 -28.94 6.53
CA LEU A 366 -27.48 -27.54 6.43
C LEU A 366 -28.45 -27.30 5.24
N ARG A 367 -28.64 -28.28 4.34
CA ARG A 367 -29.62 -28.20 3.23
C ARG A 367 -30.96 -28.85 3.49
N ALA A 368 -31.19 -29.41 4.67
CA ALA A 368 -32.42 -30.07 5.04
C ALA A 368 -33.11 -29.40 6.25
N ARG A 369 -33.41 -28.09 6.13
CA ARG A 369 -34.48 -27.47 6.92
C ARG A 369 -35.37 -26.72 5.95
N PRO A 370 -36.59 -27.25 5.65
CA PRO A 370 -37.64 -26.44 5.06
C PRO A 370 -38.19 -25.50 6.13
N GLN A 371 -38.50 -24.29 5.69
CA GLN A 371 -39.33 -23.19 6.19
C GLN A 371 -39.80 -23.24 7.63
#